data_c4d8209122ee511efcc22b393a0707a1
#
_entry.id   c4d8209122ee511efcc22b393a0707a1
#
_cell.length_a   1.000
_cell.length_b   1.000
_cell.length_c   1.000
_cell.angle_alpha   90.00
_cell.angle_beta   90.00
_cell.angle_gamma   90.00
#
_symmetry.space_group_name_H-M   'P 1'
#
loop_
_entity.id
_entity.type
_entity.pdbx_description
1 polymer ?
#
loop_
_entity_poly.entity_id
_entity_poly.type
_entity_poly.pdbx_seq_one_letter_code
_entity_poly.pdbx_strand_id
1 'polypeptide(L)'
;MLEYSKEDSKSSIIRHFHQNVLGKFPSKEYLKTRHNGVLGHWLETGLGGEIDADGNADLNGFECKVDSSRVSWGDWGANYRIFADKSFAPFASTNIVNSMWEFVRIFGVYRDDPIKGKYYSWSGKHVPEKANESKYTGTTLIEKDEDIYMNYSYEMDKRENKELIVPQEFRKNELVLLKWYGRDESFHSFVSDLKYRQLPIEIKLTGKNASVSLEERIRRKFDVYGMVVGLYNKSDGFYGLKFLKRVTLQDWIGYFNEEKIIFDTGLTTRNNRPRNQWRSTKKFMTTLEEDIYIPRNA
;
A
#
# COMPACT_ATOMS: atom_id res chain seq x y z
N MET A 1 16.12 -1.55 20.53
CA MET A 1 17.22 -0.57 20.33
C MET A 1 17.95 -1.04 19.09
N LEU A 2 18.18 -0.17 18.09
CA LEU A 2 18.94 -0.57 16.91
C LEU A 2 20.39 -0.79 17.32
N GLU A 3 20.98 -1.86 16.83
CA GLU A 3 22.34 -2.30 17.14
C GLU A 3 23.41 -1.42 16.43
N TYR A 4 22.99 -0.69 15.37
CA TYR A 4 23.84 0.11 14.50
C TYR A 4 23.38 1.56 14.42
N SER A 5 24.31 2.50 14.29
CA SER A 5 24.00 3.88 13.92
C SER A 5 23.56 3.98 12.45
N LYS A 6 22.97 5.12 12.05
CA LYS A 6 22.61 5.38 10.63
C LYS A 6 23.84 5.27 9.72
N GLU A 7 24.98 5.81 10.14
CA GLU A 7 26.21 5.80 9.36
C GLU A 7 26.84 4.40 9.27
N ASP A 8 26.79 3.61 10.35
CA ASP A 8 27.27 2.22 10.32
C ASP A 8 26.42 1.36 9.38
N SER A 9 25.10 1.50 9.45
CA SER A 9 24.17 0.83 8.55
C SER A 9 24.41 1.20 7.09
N LYS A 10 24.57 2.50 6.80
CA LYS A 10 24.90 3.00 5.46
C LYS A 10 26.23 2.45 4.94
N SER A 11 27.28 2.47 5.77
CA SER A 11 28.60 1.92 5.45
C SER A 11 28.53 0.42 5.15
N SER A 12 27.75 -0.32 5.92
CA SER A 12 27.53 -1.74 5.70
C SER A 12 26.80 -2.00 4.38
N ILE A 13 25.75 -1.26 4.07
CA ILE A 13 25.00 -1.35 2.81
C ILE A 13 25.93 -1.08 1.62
N ILE A 14 26.75 -0.02 1.67
CA ILE A 14 27.70 0.32 0.59
C ILE A 14 28.72 -0.80 0.39
N ARG A 15 29.24 -1.38 1.46
CA ARG A 15 30.17 -2.52 1.37
C ARG A 15 29.54 -3.73 0.70
N HIS A 16 28.31 -4.12 1.11
CA HIS A 16 27.59 -5.22 0.48
C HIS A 16 27.25 -4.91 -0.97
N PHE A 17 26.91 -3.66 -1.30
CA PHE A 17 26.67 -3.23 -2.66
C PHE A 17 27.88 -3.51 -3.56
N HIS A 18 29.08 -3.14 -3.15
CA HIS A 18 30.30 -3.43 -3.91
C HIS A 18 30.56 -4.92 -4.08
N GLN A 19 30.41 -5.68 -3.02
CA GLN A 19 30.72 -7.10 -3.04
C GLN A 19 29.73 -7.93 -3.86
N ASN A 20 28.45 -7.61 -3.78
CA ASN A 20 27.38 -8.50 -4.20
C ASN A 20 26.51 -7.96 -5.34
N VAL A 21 26.43 -6.63 -5.52
CA VAL A 21 25.38 -6.00 -6.35
C VAL A 21 25.94 -5.18 -7.51
N LEU A 22 27.01 -4.42 -7.29
CA LEU A 22 27.57 -3.50 -8.28
C LEU A 22 27.90 -4.20 -9.60
N GLY A 23 27.39 -3.66 -10.72
CA GLY A 23 27.60 -4.21 -12.06
C GLY A 23 26.96 -5.57 -12.31
N LYS A 24 26.13 -6.07 -11.39
CA LYS A 24 25.53 -7.40 -11.50
C LYS A 24 24.03 -7.34 -11.86
N PHE A 25 23.58 -8.44 -12.41
CA PHE A 25 22.19 -8.69 -12.79
C PHE A 25 21.67 -9.92 -12.04
N PRO A 26 20.38 -9.95 -11.69
CA PRO A 26 19.73 -11.21 -11.31
C PRO A 26 19.84 -12.23 -12.42
N SER A 27 20.09 -13.49 -12.07
CA SER A 27 20.12 -14.57 -13.06
C SER A 27 18.79 -14.69 -13.81
N LYS A 28 18.82 -15.20 -15.05
CA LYS A 28 17.60 -15.46 -15.82
C LYS A 28 16.64 -16.42 -15.08
N GLU A 29 17.16 -17.34 -14.31
CA GLU A 29 16.39 -18.28 -13.50
C GLU A 29 15.70 -17.58 -12.34
N TYR A 30 16.39 -16.67 -11.65
CA TYR A 30 15.82 -15.82 -10.60
C TYR A 30 14.70 -14.94 -11.15
N LEU A 31 14.85 -14.35 -12.33
CA LEU A 31 13.84 -13.53 -13.00
C LEU A 31 12.63 -14.32 -13.55
N LYS A 32 12.72 -15.64 -13.69
CA LYS A 32 11.59 -16.48 -14.10
C LYS A 32 10.52 -16.63 -13.01
N THR A 33 10.83 -16.33 -11.77
CA THR A 33 9.83 -16.25 -10.70
C THR A 33 8.83 -15.13 -11.00
N ARG A 34 7.55 -15.49 -11.18
CA ARG A 34 6.50 -14.64 -11.78
C ARG A 34 5.96 -13.55 -10.84
N HIS A 35 6.74 -12.93 -10.00
CA HIS A 35 6.23 -11.84 -9.16
C HIS A 35 6.97 -10.51 -9.42
N ASN A 36 6.22 -9.42 -9.36
CA ASN A 36 6.71 -8.08 -9.69
C ASN A 36 7.78 -7.52 -8.72
N GLY A 37 7.98 -8.18 -7.58
CA GLY A 37 8.97 -7.80 -6.55
C GLY A 37 10.33 -8.47 -6.68
N VAL A 38 10.53 -9.34 -7.68
CA VAL A 38 11.74 -10.18 -7.79
C VAL A 38 13.06 -9.38 -7.79
N LEU A 39 13.07 -8.24 -8.48
CA LEU A 39 14.27 -7.39 -8.55
C LEU A 39 14.55 -6.71 -7.20
N GLY A 40 13.50 -6.35 -6.46
CA GLY A 40 13.61 -5.81 -5.09
C GLY A 40 14.19 -6.83 -4.13
N HIS A 41 13.65 -8.04 -4.09
CA HIS A 41 14.15 -9.12 -3.24
C HIS A 41 15.62 -9.50 -3.56
N TRP A 42 15.98 -9.50 -4.85
CA TRP A 42 17.38 -9.75 -5.25
C TRP A 42 18.32 -8.68 -4.72
N LEU A 43 17.93 -7.40 -4.85
CA LEU A 43 18.69 -6.28 -4.31
C LEU A 43 18.80 -6.36 -2.80
N GLU A 44 17.70 -6.56 -2.09
CA GLU A 44 17.61 -6.65 -0.64
C GLU A 44 18.57 -7.73 -0.10
N THR A 45 18.50 -8.95 -0.64
CA THR A 45 19.42 -10.04 -0.30
C THR A 45 20.88 -9.68 -0.61
N GLY A 46 21.13 -9.07 -1.77
CA GLY A 46 22.49 -8.65 -2.17
C GLY A 46 23.07 -7.57 -1.26
N LEU A 47 22.25 -6.72 -0.66
CA LEU A 47 22.64 -5.70 0.32
C LEU A 47 22.75 -6.23 1.75
N GLY A 48 22.53 -7.53 1.97
CA GLY A 48 22.66 -8.20 3.26
C GLY A 48 21.37 -8.26 4.07
N GLY A 49 20.21 -7.96 3.45
CA GLY A 49 18.91 -8.13 4.06
C GLY A 49 18.39 -9.57 3.98
N GLU A 50 17.48 -9.91 4.87
CA GLU A 50 16.71 -11.14 4.85
C GLU A 50 15.32 -10.89 4.27
N ILE A 51 14.87 -11.77 3.36
CA ILE A 51 13.53 -11.68 2.83
C ILE A 51 12.56 -12.21 3.88
N ASP A 52 11.88 -11.31 4.54
CA ASP A 52 10.85 -11.66 5.51
C ASP A 52 9.52 -10.93 5.22
N ALA A 53 8.53 -11.18 6.05
CA ALA A 53 7.21 -10.56 5.98
C ALA A 53 6.85 -9.86 7.31
N ASP A 54 7.85 -9.46 8.09
CA ASP A 54 7.64 -8.93 9.43
C ASP A 54 7.15 -7.47 9.45
N GLY A 55 7.30 -6.76 8.33
CA GLY A 55 6.85 -5.39 8.16
C GLY A 55 7.82 -4.33 8.71
N ASN A 56 9.03 -4.72 9.11
CA ASN A 56 10.11 -3.82 9.50
C ASN A 56 10.91 -3.34 8.28
N ALA A 57 11.82 -2.40 8.50
CA ALA A 57 12.78 -1.97 7.49
C ALA A 57 13.79 -3.10 7.16
N ASP A 58 14.06 -3.30 5.87
CA ASP A 58 14.76 -4.48 5.34
C ASP A 58 16.27 -4.52 5.70
N LEU A 59 16.91 -3.37 5.90
CA LEU A 59 18.38 -3.24 6.00
C LEU A 59 18.80 -2.40 7.21
N ASN A 60 18.75 -2.98 8.42
CA ASN A 60 19.19 -2.32 9.66
C ASN A 60 18.68 -0.88 9.82
N GLY A 61 17.38 -0.68 9.55
CA GLY A 61 16.71 0.61 9.67
C GLY A 61 16.47 1.36 8.36
N PHE A 62 16.97 0.86 7.22
CA PHE A 62 16.60 1.35 5.89
C PHE A 62 15.63 0.40 5.18
N GLU A 63 14.56 0.92 4.63
CA GLU A 63 13.69 0.18 3.71
C GLU A 63 14.32 0.11 2.33
N CYS A 64 14.40 -1.07 1.72
CA CYS A 64 15.01 -1.29 0.41
C CYS A 64 14.01 -1.10 -0.74
N LYS A 65 14.40 -0.35 -1.75
CA LYS A 65 13.61 -0.14 -2.97
C LYS A 65 14.49 -0.19 -4.22
N VAL A 66 13.88 -0.47 -5.36
CA VAL A 66 14.51 -0.35 -6.68
C VAL A 66 13.96 0.88 -7.39
N ASP A 67 14.83 1.61 -8.07
CA ASP A 67 14.45 2.76 -8.88
C ASP A 67 13.48 2.36 -9.99
N SER A 68 12.25 2.83 -9.89
CA SER A 68 11.17 2.52 -10.80
C SER A 68 10.26 3.73 -11.01
N SER A 69 9.48 3.75 -12.09
CA SER A 69 8.57 4.86 -12.40
C SER A 69 7.54 5.13 -11.30
N ARG A 70 7.15 4.08 -10.57
CA ARG A 70 6.26 4.15 -9.39
C ARG A 70 6.88 3.35 -8.25
N VAL A 71 7.18 4.00 -7.15
CA VAL A 71 7.73 3.39 -5.94
C VAL A 71 6.59 3.09 -4.97
N SER A 72 6.56 1.87 -4.43
CA SER A 72 5.54 1.46 -3.44
C SER A 72 5.99 1.81 -2.02
N TRP A 73 5.10 2.45 -1.26
CA TRP A 73 5.22 2.59 0.19
C TRP A 73 4.86 1.28 0.91
N GLY A 74 3.90 0.54 0.35
CA GLY A 74 3.47 -0.73 0.89
C GLY A 74 2.11 -1.17 0.36
N ASP A 75 1.79 -2.45 0.56
CA ASP A 75 0.43 -2.99 0.36
C ASP A 75 -0.29 -2.95 1.71
N TRP A 76 -0.91 -1.80 2.01
CA TRP A 76 -1.50 -1.52 3.30
C TRP A 76 -3.03 -1.53 3.21
N GLY A 77 -3.62 -2.66 3.52
CA GLY A 77 -5.07 -2.78 3.63
C GLY A 77 -5.63 -1.86 4.72
N ALA A 78 -6.86 -1.41 4.50
CA ALA A 78 -7.59 -0.60 5.48
C ALA A 78 -7.82 -1.38 6.78
N ASN A 79 -7.81 -0.67 7.90
CA ASN A 79 -8.11 -1.22 9.23
C ASN A 79 -9.60 -1.55 9.38
N TYR A 80 -10.48 -0.63 8.94
CA TYR A 80 -11.91 -0.88 8.77
C TYR A 80 -12.24 -1.13 7.30
N ARG A 81 -13.07 -2.13 7.05
CA ARG A 81 -13.57 -2.48 5.72
C ARG A 81 -15.04 -2.84 5.86
N ILE A 82 -15.94 -2.12 5.16
CA ILE A 82 -17.37 -2.33 5.25
C ILE A 82 -17.77 -3.79 4.95
N PHE A 83 -17.06 -4.45 4.04
CA PHE A 83 -17.34 -5.85 3.70
C PHE A 83 -16.89 -6.87 4.76
N ALA A 84 -16.17 -6.42 5.80
CA ALA A 84 -15.90 -7.23 6.99
C ALA A 84 -16.92 -6.98 8.11
N ASP A 85 -17.79 -5.98 7.96
CA ASP A 85 -18.81 -5.64 8.93
C ASP A 85 -20.06 -6.50 8.71
N LYS A 86 -20.28 -7.45 9.62
CA LYS A 86 -21.37 -8.42 9.56
C LYS A 86 -22.75 -7.85 9.97
N SER A 87 -22.80 -6.59 10.40
CA SER A 87 -24.08 -5.91 10.65
C SER A 87 -24.82 -5.56 9.35
N PHE A 88 -24.12 -5.49 8.22
CA PHE A 88 -24.72 -5.25 6.92
C PHE A 88 -25.17 -6.55 6.26
N ALA A 89 -26.45 -6.62 5.87
CA ALA A 89 -27.08 -7.84 5.33
C ALA A 89 -26.30 -8.48 4.16
N PRO A 90 -25.76 -7.74 3.17
CA PRO A 90 -25.00 -8.32 2.07
C PRO A 90 -23.74 -9.06 2.49
N PHE A 91 -23.21 -8.77 3.69
CA PHE A 91 -21.97 -9.36 4.20
C PHE A 91 -22.17 -10.31 5.40
N ALA A 92 -23.37 -10.36 5.97
CA ALA A 92 -23.66 -11.03 7.24
C ALA A 92 -23.33 -12.53 7.24
N SER A 93 -23.71 -13.25 6.19
CA SER A 93 -23.62 -14.72 6.13
C SER A 93 -22.47 -15.24 5.25
N THR A 94 -21.63 -14.36 4.68
CA THR A 94 -20.60 -14.73 3.72
C THR A 94 -19.22 -14.78 4.37
N ASN A 95 -18.31 -15.61 3.81
CA ASN A 95 -16.91 -15.51 4.17
C ASN A 95 -16.30 -14.23 3.60
N ILE A 96 -15.14 -13.81 4.12
CA ILE A 96 -14.50 -12.53 3.77
C ILE A 96 -14.21 -12.35 2.26
N VAL A 97 -13.92 -13.44 1.54
CA VAL A 97 -13.66 -13.39 0.09
C VAL A 97 -14.96 -13.10 -0.67
N ASN A 98 -16.03 -13.79 -0.33
CA ASN A 98 -17.34 -13.57 -0.93
C ASN A 98 -17.90 -12.19 -0.58
N SER A 99 -17.71 -11.73 0.67
CA SER A 99 -18.06 -10.36 1.09
C SER A 99 -17.31 -9.32 0.27
N MET A 100 -16.01 -9.53 0.01
CA MET A 100 -15.22 -8.66 -0.84
C MET A 100 -15.72 -8.66 -2.29
N TRP A 101 -16.11 -9.81 -2.86
CA TRP A 101 -16.68 -9.86 -4.19
C TRP A 101 -18.04 -9.16 -4.27
N GLU A 102 -18.87 -9.32 -3.23
CA GLU A 102 -20.13 -8.59 -3.13
C GLU A 102 -19.92 -7.08 -3.03
N PHE A 103 -18.96 -6.63 -2.22
CA PHE A 103 -18.52 -5.24 -2.19
C PHE A 103 -18.13 -4.72 -3.58
N VAL A 104 -17.37 -5.52 -4.34
CA VAL A 104 -16.96 -5.14 -5.71
C VAL A 104 -18.14 -5.09 -6.67
N ARG A 105 -19.19 -5.93 -6.49
CA ARG A 105 -20.42 -5.85 -7.27
C ARG A 105 -21.20 -4.59 -6.96
N ILE A 106 -21.30 -4.22 -5.69
CA ILE A 106 -22.10 -3.07 -5.23
C ILE A 106 -21.42 -1.75 -5.60
N PHE A 107 -20.14 -1.59 -5.30
CA PHE A 107 -19.42 -0.31 -5.41
C PHE A 107 -18.48 -0.21 -6.62
N GLY A 108 -18.23 -1.29 -7.31
CA GLY A 108 -17.41 -1.34 -8.52
C GLY A 108 -18.19 -1.10 -9.80
N VAL A 109 -17.55 -1.41 -10.90
CA VAL A 109 -18.12 -1.33 -12.24
C VAL A 109 -18.07 -2.67 -12.95
N TYR A 110 -19.11 -2.95 -13.73
CA TYR A 110 -19.16 -4.10 -14.60
C TYR A 110 -18.18 -3.93 -15.77
N ARG A 111 -17.48 -5.00 -16.11
CA ARG A 111 -16.57 -5.10 -17.24
C ARG A 111 -16.96 -6.27 -18.12
N ASP A 112 -17.02 -6.00 -19.40
CA ASP A 112 -17.07 -7.04 -20.44
C ASP A 112 -15.76 -6.95 -21.23
N ASP A 113 -14.83 -7.83 -20.93
CA ASP A 113 -13.51 -7.83 -21.52
C ASP A 113 -13.41 -9.03 -22.49
N PRO A 114 -13.07 -8.81 -23.76
CA PRO A 114 -13.07 -9.88 -24.78
C PRO A 114 -12.11 -11.03 -24.48
N ILE A 115 -11.08 -10.77 -23.69
CA ILE A 115 -10.08 -11.81 -23.32
C ILE A 115 -10.40 -12.38 -21.93
N LYS A 116 -10.80 -11.53 -21.00
CA LYS A 116 -10.98 -11.87 -19.58
C LYS A 116 -12.42 -12.27 -19.24
N GLY A 117 -13.36 -12.06 -20.15
CA GLY A 117 -14.80 -12.30 -19.93
C GLY A 117 -15.43 -11.25 -19.01
N LYS A 118 -16.61 -11.59 -18.51
CA LYS A 118 -17.44 -10.69 -17.68
C LYS A 118 -17.03 -10.72 -16.22
N TYR A 119 -16.84 -9.55 -15.60
CA TYR A 119 -16.49 -9.43 -14.19
C TYR A 119 -16.78 -8.02 -13.64
N TYR A 120 -16.79 -7.88 -12.32
CA TYR A 120 -16.85 -6.58 -11.67
C TYR A 120 -15.45 -6.17 -11.21
N SER A 121 -15.17 -4.86 -11.27
CA SER A 121 -13.89 -4.27 -10.91
C SER A 121 -14.08 -2.99 -10.10
N TRP A 122 -13.36 -2.91 -8.99
CA TRP A 122 -13.21 -1.71 -8.17
C TRP A 122 -11.72 -1.35 -8.18
N SER A 123 -11.28 -0.68 -9.25
CA SER A 123 -9.86 -0.38 -9.51
C SER A 123 -9.68 0.71 -10.55
N GLY A 124 -8.48 1.29 -10.59
CA GLY A 124 -8.06 2.28 -11.57
C GLY A 124 -8.95 3.51 -11.58
N LYS A 125 -9.27 4.06 -12.75
CA LYS A 125 -9.99 5.35 -12.91
C LYS A 125 -11.37 5.45 -12.23
N HIS A 126 -11.92 4.34 -11.72
CA HIS A 126 -13.22 4.30 -11.07
C HIS A 126 -13.14 4.39 -9.54
N VAL A 127 -11.93 4.35 -9.00
CA VAL A 127 -11.63 4.49 -7.58
C VAL A 127 -10.78 5.73 -7.38
N PRO A 128 -11.05 6.57 -6.37
CA PRO A 128 -10.19 7.70 -6.05
C PRO A 128 -8.76 7.24 -5.75
N GLU A 129 -7.80 7.88 -6.40
CA GLU A 129 -6.37 7.59 -6.19
C GLU A 129 -5.70 8.63 -5.29
N LYS A 130 -6.25 9.85 -5.24
CA LYS A 130 -5.65 11.02 -4.60
C LYS A 130 -6.51 11.58 -3.47
N ALA A 131 -5.90 12.34 -2.59
CA ALA A 131 -6.63 13.10 -1.56
C ALA A 131 -7.70 13.99 -2.20
N ASN A 132 -8.88 14.01 -1.59
CA ASN A 132 -10.05 14.80 -2.00
C ASN A 132 -10.57 14.49 -3.41
N GLU A 133 -10.08 13.46 -4.05
CA GLU A 133 -10.60 13.05 -5.36
C GLU A 133 -11.97 12.38 -5.22
N SER A 134 -12.87 12.73 -6.13
CA SER A 134 -14.21 12.14 -6.25
C SER A 134 -14.36 11.45 -7.60
N LYS A 135 -15.08 10.32 -7.63
CA LYS A 135 -15.36 9.55 -8.84
C LYS A 135 -16.84 9.45 -9.15
N TYR A 136 -17.15 9.19 -10.41
CA TYR A 136 -18.55 9.02 -10.87
C TYR A 136 -19.29 7.85 -10.17
N THR A 137 -18.55 6.93 -9.54
CA THR A 137 -19.09 5.85 -8.70
C THR A 137 -19.56 6.33 -7.32
N GLY A 138 -19.57 7.64 -7.06
CA GLY A 138 -19.93 8.22 -5.78
C GLY A 138 -18.90 8.06 -4.68
N THR A 139 -17.69 7.60 -5.02
CA THR A 139 -16.62 7.38 -4.03
C THR A 139 -15.67 8.58 -3.95
N THR A 140 -15.23 8.89 -2.72
CA THR A 140 -14.25 9.95 -2.42
C THR A 140 -13.16 9.41 -1.51
N LEU A 141 -11.94 9.90 -1.68
CA LEU A 141 -10.82 9.59 -0.79
C LEU A 141 -10.43 10.88 -0.06
N ILE A 142 -10.56 10.89 1.27
CA ILE A 142 -10.32 12.08 2.10
C ILE A 142 -9.43 11.75 3.30
N GLU A 143 -8.69 12.74 3.76
CA GLU A 143 -8.01 12.74 5.05
C GLU A 143 -8.81 13.60 6.04
N LYS A 144 -8.94 13.13 7.26
CA LYS A 144 -9.49 13.89 8.38
C LYS A 144 -8.86 13.40 9.67
N ASP A 145 -8.29 14.35 10.42
CA ASP A 145 -7.65 14.08 11.73
C ASP A 145 -6.57 12.98 11.62
N GLU A 146 -5.74 13.03 10.56
CA GLU A 146 -4.71 12.07 10.19
C GLU A 146 -5.23 10.66 9.80
N ASP A 147 -6.53 10.41 9.91
CA ASP A 147 -7.17 9.19 9.41
C ASP A 147 -7.52 9.36 7.92
N ILE A 148 -7.45 8.28 7.15
CA ILE A 148 -7.84 8.29 5.74
C ILE A 148 -9.13 7.50 5.56
N TYR A 149 -10.07 8.08 4.84
CA TYR A 149 -11.38 7.51 4.56
C TYR A 149 -11.61 7.35 3.06
N MET A 150 -12.11 6.19 2.69
CA MET A 150 -12.78 6.00 1.42
C MET A 150 -14.29 6.01 1.68
N ASN A 151 -14.94 7.09 1.31
CA ASN A 151 -16.37 7.30 1.53
C ASN A 151 -17.17 7.05 0.25
N TYR A 152 -18.43 6.74 0.42
CA TYR A 152 -19.41 6.63 -0.65
C TYR A 152 -20.60 7.55 -0.37
N SER A 153 -21.07 8.23 -1.43
CA SER A 153 -22.32 8.99 -1.43
C SER A 153 -23.23 8.46 -2.54
N TYR A 154 -24.42 8.01 -2.17
CA TYR A 154 -25.42 7.55 -3.12
C TYR A 154 -25.88 8.67 -4.06
N GLU A 155 -25.99 9.89 -3.56
CA GLU A 155 -26.36 11.06 -4.35
C GLU A 155 -25.33 11.35 -5.44
N MET A 156 -24.03 11.27 -5.10
CA MET A 156 -22.92 11.50 -6.02
C MET A 156 -22.66 10.34 -6.99
N ASP A 157 -23.25 9.19 -6.77
CA ASP A 157 -23.12 8.03 -7.65
C ASP A 157 -23.91 8.26 -8.95
N LYS A 158 -23.20 8.39 -10.06
CA LYS A 158 -23.75 8.68 -11.39
C LYS A 158 -23.93 7.43 -12.25
N ARG A 159 -23.77 6.23 -11.68
CA ARG A 159 -24.04 4.98 -12.42
C ARG A 159 -25.52 4.84 -12.71
N GLU A 160 -25.85 4.58 -13.95
CA GLU A 160 -27.25 4.46 -14.42
C GLU A 160 -28.03 3.36 -13.71
N ASN A 161 -27.36 2.28 -13.33
CA ASN A 161 -27.96 1.12 -12.68
C ASN A 161 -27.81 1.10 -11.14
N LYS A 162 -27.43 2.22 -10.52
CA LYS A 162 -27.17 2.28 -9.07
C LYS A 162 -28.37 1.81 -8.22
N GLU A 163 -29.60 2.10 -8.66
CA GLU A 163 -30.79 1.68 -7.95
C GLU A 163 -31.02 0.17 -7.93
N LEU A 164 -30.47 -0.53 -8.92
CA LEU A 164 -30.56 -1.99 -9.01
C LEU A 164 -29.45 -2.71 -8.24
N ILE A 165 -28.29 -2.08 -8.12
CA ILE A 165 -27.07 -2.74 -7.57
C ILE A 165 -26.74 -2.30 -6.15
N VAL A 166 -27.14 -1.09 -5.73
CA VAL A 166 -26.86 -0.58 -4.38
C VAL A 166 -28.02 -0.89 -3.45
N PRO A 167 -27.85 -1.76 -2.45
CA PRO A 167 -28.87 -2.05 -1.45
C PRO A 167 -29.33 -0.79 -0.72
N GLN A 168 -30.61 -0.77 -0.30
CA GLN A 168 -31.22 0.39 0.34
C GLN A 168 -30.44 0.87 1.59
N GLU A 169 -29.91 -0.05 2.36
CA GLU A 169 -29.11 0.27 3.56
C GLU A 169 -27.81 1.04 3.27
N PHE A 170 -27.28 0.96 2.03
CA PHE A 170 -26.10 1.70 1.57
C PHE A 170 -26.43 2.99 0.82
N ARG A 171 -27.71 3.32 0.61
CA ARG A 171 -28.13 4.56 -0.06
C ARG A 171 -28.03 5.77 0.89
N LYS A 172 -26.82 6.01 1.39
CA LYS A 172 -26.46 7.09 2.31
C LYS A 172 -25.45 8.03 1.64
N ASN A 173 -25.35 9.25 2.12
CA ASN A 173 -24.44 10.25 1.57
C ASN A 173 -23.06 10.31 2.25
N GLU A 174 -22.89 9.58 3.34
CA GLU A 174 -21.62 9.50 4.09
C GLU A 174 -21.40 8.07 4.60
N LEU A 175 -21.28 7.12 3.66
CA LEU A 175 -21.00 5.73 4.02
C LEU A 175 -19.50 5.47 3.97
N VAL A 176 -18.88 5.14 5.09
CA VAL A 176 -17.48 4.74 5.13
C VAL A 176 -17.32 3.35 4.54
N LEU A 177 -16.60 3.24 3.44
CA LEU A 177 -16.27 1.96 2.79
C LEU A 177 -15.00 1.35 3.36
N LEU A 178 -13.94 2.17 3.48
CA LEU A 178 -12.66 1.79 4.05
C LEU A 178 -12.17 2.90 4.97
N LYS A 179 -11.44 2.53 6.03
CA LYS A 179 -10.75 3.49 6.89
C LYS A 179 -9.37 2.97 7.26
N TRP A 180 -8.38 3.84 7.15
CA TRP A 180 -7.04 3.66 7.69
C TRP A 180 -6.88 4.60 8.87
N TYR A 181 -6.64 4.04 10.05
CA TYR A 181 -6.35 4.84 11.24
C TYR A 181 -4.92 5.39 11.15
N GLY A 182 -4.78 6.70 11.32
CA GLY A 182 -3.49 7.38 11.31
C GLY A 182 -2.67 7.02 12.54
N ARG A 183 -3.18 7.36 13.71
CA ARG A 183 -2.50 7.20 15.00
C ARG A 183 -2.75 5.83 15.63
N ASP A 184 -1.75 5.35 16.38
CA ASP A 184 -1.88 4.13 17.19
C ASP A 184 -3.00 4.25 18.22
N GLU A 185 -3.16 5.40 18.87
CA GLU A 185 -4.21 5.66 19.86
C GLU A 185 -5.61 5.52 19.25
N SER A 186 -5.85 6.13 18.09
CA SER A 186 -7.13 6.04 17.39
C SER A 186 -7.44 4.61 16.97
N PHE A 187 -6.45 3.87 16.51
CA PHE A 187 -6.60 2.47 16.14
C PHE A 187 -6.88 1.57 17.36
N HIS A 188 -6.15 1.75 18.47
CA HIS A 188 -6.37 0.98 19.70
C HIS A 188 -7.74 1.28 20.33
N SER A 189 -8.19 2.53 20.28
CA SER A 189 -9.54 2.91 20.70
C SER A 189 -10.60 2.18 19.89
N PHE A 190 -10.47 2.16 18.56
CA PHE A 190 -11.36 1.41 17.69
C PHE A 190 -11.39 -0.09 18.01
N VAL A 191 -10.23 -0.73 18.17
CA VAL A 191 -10.15 -2.16 18.51
C VAL A 191 -10.78 -2.45 19.87
N SER A 192 -10.60 -1.56 20.85
CA SER A 192 -11.19 -1.68 22.17
C SER A 192 -12.71 -1.53 22.13
N ASP A 193 -13.21 -0.57 21.36
CA ASP A 193 -14.65 -0.36 21.18
C ASP A 193 -15.33 -1.56 20.51
N LEU A 194 -14.68 -2.15 19.48
CA LEU A 194 -15.18 -3.37 18.86
C LEU A 194 -15.31 -4.52 19.84
N LYS A 195 -14.32 -4.74 20.69
CA LYS A 195 -14.33 -5.80 21.72
C LYS A 195 -15.40 -5.54 22.78
N TYR A 196 -15.48 -4.31 23.25
CA TYR A 196 -16.43 -3.89 24.27
C TYR A 196 -17.89 -4.03 23.81
N ARG A 197 -18.18 -3.59 22.57
CA ARG A 197 -19.53 -3.62 22.00
C ARG A 197 -19.87 -4.94 21.29
N GLN A 198 -18.93 -5.89 21.25
CA GLN A 198 -19.12 -7.15 20.51
C GLN A 198 -19.59 -6.91 19.06
N LEU A 199 -19.05 -5.87 18.41
CA LEU A 199 -19.45 -5.50 17.07
C LEU A 199 -19.07 -6.63 16.09
N PRO A 200 -19.96 -6.98 15.16
CA PRO A 200 -19.77 -8.10 14.24
C PRO A 200 -18.86 -7.72 13.07
N ILE A 201 -17.68 -7.20 13.38
CA ILE A 201 -16.65 -6.84 12.40
C ILE A 201 -15.56 -7.90 12.40
N GLU A 202 -15.36 -8.55 11.26
CA GLU A 202 -14.28 -9.49 11.08
C GLU A 202 -12.95 -8.76 10.93
N ILE A 203 -12.28 -8.48 12.05
CA ILE A 203 -10.90 -8.03 12.05
C ILE A 203 -10.02 -9.26 11.89
N LYS A 204 -9.47 -9.49 10.70
CA LYS A 204 -8.35 -10.41 10.57
C LYS A 204 -7.13 -9.78 11.21
N LEU A 205 -6.93 -10.07 12.49
CA LEU A 205 -5.68 -9.81 13.21
C LEU A 205 -4.53 -10.72 12.72
N THR A 206 -4.80 -11.58 11.75
CA THR A 206 -3.86 -12.56 11.20
C THR A 206 -3.23 -12.02 9.92
N GLY A 207 -2.18 -11.33 10.07
CA GLY A 207 -1.28 -10.80 9.05
C GLY A 207 -0.59 -9.58 9.61
N LYS A 208 0.70 -9.62 9.70
CA LYS A 208 1.55 -8.64 10.39
C LYS A 208 1.29 -7.16 9.99
N ASN A 209 0.59 -6.92 8.86
CA ASN A 209 0.34 -5.57 8.33
C ASN A 209 -1.12 -5.08 8.38
N ALA A 210 -2.11 -5.93 8.71
CA ALA A 210 -3.52 -5.51 8.70
C ALA A 210 -4.02 -4.97 10.05
N SER A 211 -3.24 -5.16 11.11
CA SER A 211 -3.64 -4.95 12.51
C SER A 211 -2.94 -3.79 13.18
N VAL A 212 -2.36 -2.86 12.41
CA VAL A 212 -1.63 -1.71 12.94
C VAL A 212 -2.02 -0.44 12.22
N SER A 213 -1.88 0.71 12.87
CA SER A 213 -2.12 2.04 12.32
C SER A 213 -1.18 2.38 11.16
N LEU A 214 -1.42 3.50 10.48
CA LEU A 214 -0.45 4.06 9.53
C LEU A 214 0.83 4.48 10.24
N GLU A 215 0.73 5.08 11.43
CA GLU A 215 1.87 5.48 12.26
C GLU A 215 2.83 4.32 12.50
N GLU A 216 2.30 3.18 12.96
CA GLU A 216 3.13 2.00 13.22
C GLU A 216 3.78 1.44 11.95
N ARG A 217 3.04 1.42 10.81
CA ARG A 217 3.58 0.96 9.52
C ARG A 217 4.72 1.84 9.03
N ILE A 218 4.56 3.17 9.15
CA ILE A 218 5.54 4.15 8.74
C ILE A 218 6.74 4.10 9.68
N ARG A 219 6.52 4.05 10.98
CA ARG A 219 7.56 3.96 12.00
C ARG A 219 8.46 2.75 11.79
N ARG A 220 7.88 1.59 11.51
CA ARG A 220 8.66 0.36 11.25
C ARG A 220 9.51 0.44 9.99
N LYS A 221 8.99 1.04 8.91
CA LYS A 221 9.63 0.98 7.59
C LYS A 221 10.41 2.22 7.21
N PHE A 222 9.95 3.40 7.54
CA PHE A 222 10.46 4.63 6.95
C PHE A 222 10.94 5.66 7.97
N ASP A 223 10.52 5.58 9.22
CA ASP A 223 10.87 6.55 10.25
C ASP A 223 12.06 6.11 11.12
N VAL A 224 12.82 5.13 10.69
CA VAL A 224 14.08 4.76 11.33
C VAL A 224 15.22 5.55 10.66
N TYR A 225 15.68 5.10 9.49
CA TYR A 225 16.73 5.78 8.73
C TYR A 225 16.27 6.21 7.32
N GLY A 226 15.04 5.90 6.94
CA GLY A 226 14.49 6.20 5.64
C GLY A 226 14.61 5.04 4.65
N MET A 227 14.97 5.34 3.41
CA MET A 227 15.02 4.33 2.34
C MET A 227 16.38 4.31 1.66
N VAL A 228 16.78 3.13 1.19
CA VAL A 228 17.85 2.97 0.20
C VAL A 228 17.23 2.50 -1.13
N VAL A 229 17.59 3.16 -2.22
CA VAL A 229 17.07 2.88 -3.55
C VAL A 229 18.21 2.46 -4.47
N GLY A 230 18.18 1.21 -4.94
CA GLY A 230 19.15 0.72 -5.93
C GLY A 230 18.88 1.31 -7.31
N LEU A 231 19.87 1.96 -7.87
CA LEU A 231 19.86 2.50 -9.22
C LEU A 231 20.19 1.40 -10.22
N TYR A 232 19.26 1.09 -11.10
CA TYR A 232 19.38 -0.02 -12.04
C TYR A 232 19.10 0.43 -13.47
N ASN A 233 19.90 -0.07 -14.39
CA ASN A 233 19.60 -0.03 -15.81
C ASN A 233 19.88 -1.40 -16.48
N LYS A 234 19.41 -1.56 -17.72
CA LYS A 234 19.50 -2.86 -18.42
C LYS A 234 20.88 -3.12 -19.01
N SER A 235 21.70 -2.10 -19.21
CA SER A 235 23.06 -2.23 -19.79
C SER A 235 24.09 -2.56 -18.74
N ASP A 236 24.04 -1.92 -17.57
CA ASP A 236 25.12 -1.94 -16.59
C ASP A 236 24.72 -2.66 -15.28
N GLY A 237 23.46 -3.11 -15.17
CA GLY A 237 22.94 -3.68 -13.94
C GLY A 237 22.70 -2.61 -12.86
N PHE A 238 23.00 -2.95 -11.62
CA PHE A 238 22.96 -1.97 -10.53
C PHE A 238 24.25 -1.15 -10.52
N TYR A 239 24.14 0.17 -10.66
CA TYR A 239 25.28 1.07 -10.80
C TYR A 239 25.45 2.08 -9.67
N GLY A 240 24.50 2.18 -8.73
CA GLY A 240 24.57 3.13 -7.61
C GLY A 240 23.45 2.93 -6.61
N LEU A 241 23.50 3.70 -5.55
CA LEU A 241 22.50 3.76 -4.48
C LEU A 241 22.07 5.20 -4.23
N LYS A 242 20.81 5.42 -3.89
CA LYS A 242 20.31 6.66 -3.30
C LYS A 242 19.83 6.38 -1.89
N PHE A 243 20.16 7.28 -0.97
CA PHE A 243 19.65 7.29 0.38
C PHE A 243 18.62 8.42 0.49
N LEU A 244 17.40 8.07 0.91
CA LEU A 244 16.31 9.01 1.06
C LEU A 244 16.07 9.26 2.55
N LYS A 245 15.63 10.48 2.88
CA LYS A 245 15.34 10.87 4.25
C LYS A 245 14.28 9.98 4.90
N ARG A 246 14.31 9.92 6.22
CA ARG A 246 13.24 9.31 7.00
C ARG A 246 11.92 10.03 6.76
N VAL A 247 10.81 9.33 6.94
CA VAL A 247 9.46 9.85 6.73
C VAL A 247 8.61 9.49 7.94
N THR A 248 8.11 10.49 8.64
CA THR A 248 7.18 10.35 9.75
C THR A 248 5.74 10.22 9.27
N LEU A 249 4.80 9.88 10.16
CA LEU A 249 3.37 9.90 9.82
C LEU A 249 2.95 11.29 9.31
N GLN A 250 3.39 12.35 9.98
CA GLN A 250 3.02 13.72 9.61
C GLN A 250 3.53 14.08 8.21
N ASP A 251 4.78 13.72 7.88
CA ASP A 251 5.31 13.88 6.52
C ASP A 251 4.47 13.12 5.50
N TRP A 252 4.15 11.85 5.80
CA TRP A 252 3.42 10.97 4.90
C TRP A 252 1.99 11.50 4.64
N ILE A 253 1.28 11.95 5.66
CA ILE A 253 -0.05 12.59 5.53
C ILE A 253 0.06 13.91 4.73
N GLY A 254 1.09 14.72 4.98
CA GLY A 254 1.36 15.92 4.19
C GLY A 254 1.54 15.57 2.70
N TYR A 255 2.34 14.55 2.39
CA TYR A 255 2.54 14.09 1.01
C TYR A 255 1.27 13.50 0.38
N PHE A 256 0.43 12.84 1.17
CA PHE A 256 -0.87 12.38 0.69
C PHE A 256 -1.76 13.58 0.33
N ASN A 257 -1.87 14.58 1.19
CA ASN A 257 -2.67 15.78 0.96
C ASN A 257 -2.15 16.62 -0.23
N GLU A 258 -0.85 16.58 -0.50
CA GLU A 258 -0.22 17.18 -1.68
C GLU A 258 -0.33 16.32 -2.95
N GLU A 259 -1.08 15.22 -2.93
CA GLU A 259 -1.23 14.26 -4.04
C GLU A 259 0.08 13.62 -4.52
N LYS A 260 1.11 13.58 -3.67
CA LYS A 260 2.40 12.91 -3.93
C LYS A 260 2.34 11.42 -3.65
N ILE A 261 1.42 11.02 -2.79
CA ILE A 261 1.10 9.62 -2.49
C ILE A 261 -0.26 9.29 -3.05
N ILE A 262 -0.35 8.22 -3.81
CA ILE A 262 -1.57 7.76 -4.47
C ILE A 262 -1.96 6.37 -3.98
N PHE A 263 -3.26 6.14 -3.91
CA PHE A 263 -3.86 4.85 -3.61
C PHE A 263 -4.09 4.05 -4.90
N ASP A 264 -3.44 2.90 -5.03
CA ASP A 264 -3.57 2.01 -6.20
C ASP A 264 -4.17 0.69 -5.75
N THR A 265 -5.46 0.52 -5.97
CA THR A 265 -6.21 -0.69 -5.62
C THR A 265 -6.52 -1.55 -6.83
N GLY A 266 -6.59 -2.86 -6.63
CA GLY A 266 -6.87 -3.84 -7.66
C GLY A 266 -7.86 -4.91 -7.19
N LEU A 267 -9.08 -4.50 -6.79
CA LEU A 267 -10.14 -5.44 -6.41
C LEU A 267 -10.97 -5.85 -7.62
N THR A 268 -11.11 -7.13 -7.83
CA THR A 268 -11.99 -7.68 -8.87
C THR A 268 -12.65 -8.97 -8.40
N THR A 269 -13.82 -9.30 -8.94
CA THR A 269 -14.48 -10.58 -8.66
C THR A 269 -13.74 -11.80 -9.25
N ARG A 270 -12.62 -11.59 -9.93
CA ARG A 270 -11.74 -12.63 -10.47
C ARG A 270 -10.51 -12.90 -9.62
N ASN A 271 -10.24 -12.04 -8.65
CA ASN A 271 -9.06 -12.14 -7.80
C ASN A 271 -9.50 -12.20 -6.33
N ASN A 272 -9.00 -13.20 -5.61
CA ASN A 272 -9.22 -13.37 -4.18
C ASN A 272 -8.13 -12.69 -3.31
N ARG A 273 -7.14 -12.03 -3.94
CA ARG A 273 -6.08 -11.27 -3.26
C ARG A 273 -6.25 -9.79 -3.56
N PRO A 274 -6.80 -9.01 -2.64
CA PRO A 274 -6.89 -7.57 -2.79
C PRO A 274 -5.48 -6.96 -2.82
N ARG A 275 -5.28 -5.97 -3.67
CA ARG A 275 -4.10 -5.10 -3.64
C ARG A 275 -4.54 -3.71 -3.22
N ASN A 276 -3.93 -3.19 -2.18
CA ASN A 276 -4.17 -1.85 -1.65
C ASN A 276 -2.82 -1.15 -1.50
N GLN A 277 -2.20 -0.80 -2.62
CA GLN A 277 -0.86 -0.25 -2.63
C GLN A 277 -0.90 1.26 -2.56
N TRP A 278 -0.06 1.80 -1.69
CA TRP A 278 0.25 3.22 -1.66
C TRP A 278 1.54 3.45 -2.44
N ARG A 279 1.52 4.41 -3.36
CA ARG A 279 2.60 4.62 -4.32
C ARG A 279 2.93 6.08 -4.50
N SER A 280 4.17 6.34 -4.91
CA SER A 280 4.63 7.66 -5.36
C SER A 280 5.34 7.57 -6.70
N THR A 281 5.43 8.71 -7.40
CA THR A 281 6.19 8.81 -8.63
C THR A 281 7.69 8.87 -8.33
N LYS A 282 8.53 8.40 -9.27
CA LYS A 282 9.98 8.56 -9.21
C LYS A 282 10.39 10.02 -8.99
N LYS A 283 9.74 10.97 -9.69
CA LYS A 283 10.02 12.40 -9.55
C LYS A 283 9.86 12.90 -8.12
N PHE A 284 8.81 12.48 -7.43
CA PHE A 284 8.62 12.83 -6.01
C PHE A 284 9.67 12.17 -5.14
N MET A 285 9.95 10.87 -5.33
CA MET A 285 10.97 10.17 -4.52
C MET A 285 12.35 10.84 -4.62
N THR A 286 12.69 11.44 -5.76
CA THR A 286 13.94 12.22 -5.93
C THR A 286 13.97 13.46 -5.02
N THR A 287 12.84 14.05 -4.65
CA THR A 287 12.80 15.19 -3.71
C THR A 287 13.11 14.80 -2.26
N LEU A 288 13.07 13.50 -1.94
CA LEU A 288 13.40 12.96 -0.63
C LEU A 288 14.89 12.57 -0.50
N GLU A 289 15.68 12.73 -1.56
CA GLU A 289 17.08 12.34 -1.61
C GLU A 289 17.91 13.14 -0.62
N GLU A 290 18.66 12.46 0.26
CA GLU A 290 19.67 13.04 1.15
C GLU A 290 21.08 12.85 0.62
N ASP A 291 21.32 11.68 0.00
CA ASP A 291 22.65 11.33 -0.48
C ASP A 291 22.56 10.36 -1.66
N ILE A 292 23.59 10.40 -2.51
CA ILE A 292 23.73 9.50 -3.65
C ILE A 292 25.14 8.90 -3.65
N TYR A 293 25.19 7.60 -3.80
CA TYR A 293 26.44 6.86 -3.91
C TYR A 293 26.55 6.25 -5.31
N ILE A 294 27.48 6.77 -6.11
CA ILE A 294 27.87 6.23 -7.42
C ILE A 294 29.36 5.96 -7.36
N PRO A 295 29.80 4.70 -7.47
CA PRO A 295 31.23 4.38 -7.49
C PRO A 295 31.95 5.11 -8.62
N ARG A 296 33.09 5.71 -8.32
CA ARG A 296 33.99 6.25 -9.35
C ARG A 296 34.58 5.04 -10.09
N ASN A 297 34.26 4.85 -11.37
CA ASN A 297 34.68 3.74 -12.22
C ASN A 297 33.82 2.47 -12.10
N ALA A 298 32.50 2.59 -12.29
CA ALA A 298 31.69 1.44 -12.65
C ALA A 298 31.57 1.34 -14.17
#